data_899f85b2532946176a12203c88631394
#
_entry.id   899f85b2532946176a12203c88631394
#
_cell.length_a   1.000
_cell.length_b   1.000
_cell.length_c   1.000
_cell.angle_alpha   90.00
_cell.angle_beta   90.00
_cell.angle_gamma   90.00
#
_symmetry.space_group_name_H-M   'P 1'
#
loop_
_entity.id
_entity.type
_entity.pdbx_description
1 polymer ?
#
loop_
_entity_poly.entity_id
_entity_poly.type
_entity_poly.pdbx_seq_one_letter_code
_entity_poly.pdbx_strand_id
1 'polypeptide(L)'
;MNIQKFTQKSIEAVNDCEKLAYDYGNQEIEQEHLLVALLSQEDGLIPKLIDKMEINVEHFTENAKRHLAARTKVSGSSAQVYVGNDLNKVLIHAEDEAKAMGDEYVSVEHLFLCLLKYPNKAMKELIKEYGLTRDRFLTALSTVRGNQKVTSDNPEATYDTLEKYGYDMVERARQQKLDPVIGRDDEIRRVIQILSRR
;
A
#
# COMPACT_ATOMS: atom_id res chain seq x y z
N MET A 1 3.42 -13.24 -17.14
CA MET A 1 3.85 -12.47 -15.96
C MET A 1 5.35 -12.66 -15.78
N ASN A 2 6.14 -11.60 -15.76
CA ASN A 2 7.59 -11.67 -15.50
C ASN A 2 7.86 -11.30 -14.03
N ILE A 3 7.99 -12.31 -13.18
CA ILE A 3 8.23 -12.15 -11.73
C ILE A 3 9.48 -11.31 -11.42
N GLN A 4 10.49 -11.31 -12.31
CA GLN A 4 11.73 -10.52 -12.14
C GLN A 4 11.50 -9.00 -12.16
N LYS A 5 10.33 -8.57 -12.63
CA LYS A 5 9.91 -7.16 -12.62
C LYS A 5 9.07 -6.77 -11.41
N PHE A 6 8.87 -7.66 -10.47
CA PHE A 6 8.12 -7.38 -9.25
C PHE A 6 9.07 -6.98 -8.13
N THR A 7 8.64 -6.02 -7.29
CA THR A 7 9.38 -5.68 -6.07
C THR A 7 9.32 -6.82 -5.07
N GLN A 8 10.24 -6.84 -4.12
CA GLN A 8 10.29 -7.88 -3.08
C GLN A 8 8.97 -7.97 -2.31
N LYS A 9 8.38 -6.83 -1.94
CA LYS A 9 7.07 -6.77 -1.25
C LYS A 9 5.92 -7.27 -2.12
N SER A 10 5.96 -7.02 -3.43
CA SER A 10 4.96 -7.56 -4.36
C SER A 10 5.07 -9.08 -4.51
N ILE A 11 6.28 -9.62 -4.58
CA ILE A 11 6.52 -11.07 -4.61
C ILE A 11 6.06 -11.71 -3.31
N GLU A 12 6.38 -11.10 -2.15
CA GLU A 12 5.91 -11.56 -0.84
C GLU A 12 4.39 -11.63 -0.78
N ALA A 13 3.68 -10.58 -1.21
CA ALA A 13 2.22 -10.57 -1.24
C ALA A 13 1.62 -11.67 -2.13
N VAL A 14 2.22 -11.92 -3.29
CA VAL A 14 1.76 -13.00 -4.20
C VAL A 14 2.00 -14.38 -3.59
N ASN A 15 3.13 -14.60 -2.92
CA ASN A 15 3.43 -15.86 -2.23
C ASN A 15 2.49 -16.08 -1.02
N ASP A 16 2.18 -15.01 -0.27
CA ASP A 16 1.25 -15.10 0.86
C ASP A 16 -0.18 -15.43 0.41
N CYS A 17 -0.56 -15.12 -0.84
CA CYS A 17 -1.86 -15.57 -1.38
C CYS A 17 -2.01 -17.09 -1.37
N GLU A 18 -0.95 -17.82 -1.73
CA GLU A 18 -0.98 -19.28 -1.73
C GLU A 18 -1.13 -19.83 -0.30
N LYS A 19 -0.37 -19.27 0.66
CA LYS A 19 -0.47 -19.64 2.07
C LYS A 19 -1.87 -19.37 2.62
N LEU A 20 -2.43 -18.18 2.35
CA LEU A 20 -3.79 -17.84 2.74
C LEU A 20 -4.82 -18.81 2.14
N ALA A 21 -4.65 -19.24 0.90
CA ALA A 21 -5.55 -20.20 0.28
C ALA A 21 -5.54 -21.56 1.04
N TYR A 22 -4.38 -22.04 1.45
CA TYR A 22 -4.27 -23.22 2.30
C TYR A 22 -4.91 -23.01 3.68
N ASP A 23 -4.62 -21.90 4.34
CA ASP A 23 -5.12 -21.58 5.68
C ASP A 23 -6.65 -21.47 5.72
N TYR A 24 -7.27 -20.94 4.66
CA TYR A 24 -8.72 -20.80 4.54
C TYR A 24 -9.40 -22.00 3.87
N GLY A 25 -8.62 -22.97 3.36
CA GLY A 25 -9.13 -24.16 2.66
C GLY A 25 -9.72 -23.84 1.29
N ASN A 26 -9.19 -22.83 0.62
CA ASN A 26 -9.62 -22.44 -0.72
C ASN A 26 -8.72 -23.11 -1.78
N GLN A 27 -9.32 -23.63 -2.85
CA GLN A 27 -8.58 -24.18 -3.98
C GLN A 27 -8.21 -23.10 -5.00
N GLU A 28 -9.03 -22.08 -5.12
CA GLU A 28 -8.86 -20.97 -6.05
C GLU A 28 -8.33 -19.73 -5.32
N ILE A 29 -7.16 -19.23 -5.74
CA ILE A 29 -6.59 -17.97 -5.24
C ILE A 29 -7.22 -16.83 -6.02
N GLU A 30 -7.87 -15.91 -5.31
CA GLU A 30 -8.58 -14.78 -5.91
C GLU A 30 -8.19 -13.44 -5.27
N GLN A 31 -8.82 -12.36 -5.71
CA GLN A 31 -8.49 -10.99 -5.33
C GLN A 31 -8.55 -10.75 -3.81
N GLU A 32 -9.43 -11.45 -3.10
CA GLU A 32 -9.54 -11.36 -1.63
C GLU A 32 -8.27 -11.83 -0.93
N HIS A 33 -7.61 -12.87 -1.45
CA HIS A 33 -6.32 -13.34 -0.92
C HIS A 33 -5.24 -12.25 -1.09
N LEU A 34 -5.15 -11.66 -2.30
CA LEU A 34 -4.19 -10.60 -2.57
C LEU A 34 -4.45 -9.37 -1.69
N LEU A 35 -5.72 -8.96 -1.54
CA LEU A 35 -6.07 -7.84 -0.68
C LEU A 35 -5.65 -8.09 0.77
N VAL A 36 -5.97 -9.27 1.33
CA VAL A 36 -5.59 -9.63 2.70
C VAL A 36 -4.07 -9.72 2.84
N ALA A 37 -3.36 -10.29 1.86
CA ALA A 37 -1.90 -10.34 1.85
C ALA A 37 -1.28 -8.93 1.90
N LEU A 38 -1.74 -8.02 1.04
CA LEU A 38 -1.28 -6.63 1.00
C LEU A 38 -1.55 -5.86 2.29
N LEU A 39 -2.70 -6.10 2.94
CA LEU A 39 -3.09 -5.45 4.20
C LEU A 39 -2.35 -6.03 5.42
N SER A 40 -1.82 -7.25 5.32
CA SER A 40 -1.17 -7.96 6.42
C SER A 40 0.36 -7.81 6.42
N GLN A 41 0.94 -7.13 5.43
CA GLN A 41 2.39 -6.90 5.37
C GLN A 41 2.85 -6.01 6.53
N GLU A 42 3.88 -6.47 7.25
CA GLU A 42 4.54 -5.66 8.28
C GLU A 42 5.20 -4.44 7.63
N ASP A 43 4.96 -3.26 8.21
CA ASP A 43 5.37 -1.96 7.65
C ASP A 43 4.93 -1.74 6.19
N GLY A 44 3.83 -2.40 5.77
CA GLY A 44 3.33 -2.35 4.41
C GLY A 44 2.89 -0.97 3.96
N LEU A 45 3.14 -0.65 2.68
CA LEU A 45 2.70 0.61 2.08
C LEU A 45 1.16 0.71 2.02
N ILE A 46 0.48 -0.40 1.69
CA ILE A 46 -0.99 -0.38 1.52
C ILE A 46 -1.73 -0.02 2.81
N PRO A 47 -1.45 -0.62 4.00
CA PRO A 47 -2.06 -0.18 5.25
C PRO A 47 -1.85 1.30 5.55
N LYS A 48 -0.64 1.83 5.32
CA LYS A 48 -0.32 3.26 5.50
C LYS A 48 -1.16 4.17 4.59
N LEU A 49 -1.37 3.76 3.33
CA LEU A 49 -2.19 4.53 2.40
C LEU A 49 -3.69 4.48 2.76
N ILE A 50 -4.18 3.34 3.24
CA ILE A 50 -5.55 3.19 3.73
C ILE A 50 -5.79 4.12 4.93
N ASP A 51 -4.84 4.18 5.88
CA ASP A 51 -4.90 5.10 7.02
C ASP A 51 -4.89 6.58 6.57
N LYS A 52 -4.02 6.94 5.63
CA LYS A 52 -3.98 8.30 5.05
C LYS A 52 -5.27 8.69 4.30
N MET A 53 -6.05 7.73 3.86
CA MET A 53 -7.40 7.96 3.31
C MET A 53 -8.49 8.05 4.41
N GLU A 54 -8.10 8.13 5.69
CA GLU A 54 -9.00 8.18 6.84
C GLU A 54 -9.93 6.96 6.94
N ILE A 55 -9.44 5.79 6.49
CA ILE A 55 -10.13 4.52 6.61
C ILE A 55 -9.51 3.74 7.75
N ASN A 56 -10.32 3.24 8.70
CA ASN A 56 -9.82 2.40 9.78
C ASN A 56 -9.26 1.09 9.21
N VAL A 57 -7.94 0.93 9.29
CA VAL A 57 -7.19 -0.19 8.69
C VAL A 57 -7.60 -1.53 9.29
N GLU A 58 -7.80 -1.60 10.61
CA GLU A 58 -8.19 -2.83 11.29
C GLU A 58 -9.57 -3.29 10.83
N HIS A 59 -10.54 -2.38 10.83
CA HIS A 59 -11.90 -2.68 10.39
C HIS A 59 -11.95 -3.08 8.90
N PHE A 60 -11.17 -2.40 8.05
CA PHE A 60 -11.07 -2.74 6.63
C PHE A 60 -10.44 -4.13 6.43
N THR A 61 -9.36 -4.43 7.17
CA THR A 61 -8.69 -5.73 7.12
C THR A 61 -9.59 -6.86 7.60
N GLU A 62 -10.32 -6.65 8.70
CA GLU A 62 -11.29 -7.65 9.20
C GLU A 62 -12.42 -7.90 8.21
N ASN A 63 -12.89 -6.85 7.54
CA ASN A 63 -13.93 -6.99 6.52
C ASN A 63 -13.41 -7.74 5.29
N ALA A 64 -12.18 -7.45 4.83
CA ALA A 64 -11.52 -8.21 3.78
C ALA A 64 -11.35 -9.70 4.15
N LYS A 65 -10.92 -9.99 5.38
CA LYS A 65 -10.84 -11.36 5.90
C LYS A 65 -12.20 -12.06 5.96
N ARG A 66 -13.26 -11.33 6.25
CA ARG A 66 -14.63 -11.86 6.24
C ARG A 66 -15.08 -12.30 4.84
N HIS A 67 -14.80 -11.49 3.82
CA HIS A 67 -15.04 -11.86 2.42
C HIS A 67 -14.22 -13.08 2.01
N LEU A 68 -12.94 -13.14 2.41
CA LEU A 68 -12.09 -14.30 2.16
C LEU A 68 -12.64 -15.58 2.84
N ALA A 69 -13.05 -15.50 4.10
CA ALA A 69 -13.60 -16.62 4.85
C ALA A 69 -14.95 -17.15 4.29
N ALA A 70 -15.69 -16.28 3.58
CA ALA A 70 -16.96 -16.64 2.94
C ALA A 70 -16.79 -17.39 1.60
N ARG A 71 -15.56 -17.50 1.08
CA ARG A 71 -15.27 -18.25 -0.14
C ARG A 71 -15.50 -19.75 0.05
N THR A 72 -15.76 -20.43 -1.06
CA THR A 72 -15.97 -21.89 -1.07
C THR A 72 -14.74 -22.62 -0.56
N LYS A 73 -14.93 -23.44 0.46
CA LYS A 73 -13.89 -24.31 1.02
C LYS A 73 -13.96 -25.67 0.37
N VAL A 74 -12.81 -26.24 0.04
CA VAL A 74 -12.69 -27.58 -0.50
C VAL A 74 -12.06 -28.47 0.55
N SER A 75 -12.80 -29.53 0.96
CA SER A 75 -12.32 -30.53 1.90
C SER A 75 -11.66 -31.68 1.13
N GLY A 76 -10.33 -31.82 1.26
CA GLY A 76 -9.59 -32.94 0.65
C GLY A 76 -8.09 -32.68 0.66
N SER A 77 -7.30 -33.68 1.08
CA SER A 77 -5.85 -33.57 1.27
C SER A 77 -5.00 -33.45 -0.02
N SER A 78 -5.62 -33.38 -1.19
CA SER A 78 -4.93 -33.35 -2.50
C SER A 78 -5.36 -32.21 -3.42
N ALA A 79 -6.08 -31.21 -2.93
CA ALA A 79 -6.52 -30.10 -3.77
C ALA A 79 -5.33 -29.18 -4.11
N GLN A 80 -4.86 -29.26 -5.34
CA GLN A 80 -3.83 -28.34 -5.85
C GLN A 80 -4.44 -26.94 -5.96
N VAL A 81 -3.78 -25.95 -5.35
CA VAL A 81 -4.21 -24.54 -5.40
C VAL A 81 -3.84 -23.94 -6.75
N TYR A 82 -4.72 -23.15 -7.32
CA TYR A 82 -4.49 -22.47 -8.59
C TYR A 82 -4.95 -21.02 -8.55
N VAL A 83 -4.36 -20.19 -9.40
CA VAL A 83 -4.72 -18.77 -9.52
C VAL A 83 -6.01 -18.62 -10.31
N GLY A 84 -7.01 -17.98 -9.72
CA GLY A 84 -8.29 -17.68 -10.36
C GLY A 84 -8.19 -16.63 -11.44
N ASN A 85 -9.19 -16.57 -12.30
CA ASN A 85 -9.18 -15.70 -13.48
C ASN A 85 -9.16 -14.21 -13.14
N ASP A 86 -9.89 -13.79 -12.10
CA ASP A 86 -9.96 -12.39 -11.72
C ASP A 86 -8.64 -11.91 -11.10
N LEU A 87 -7.98 -12.73 -10.30
CA LEU A 87 -6.64 -12.42 -9.80
C LEU A 87 -5.60 -12.44 -10.91
N ASN A 88 -5.64 -13.43 -11.81
CA ASN A 88 -4.72 -13.49 -12.95
C ASN A 88 -4.80 -12.23 -13.81
N LYS A 89 -6.01 -11.70 -14.02
CA LYS A 89 -6.22 -10.44 -14.71
C LYS A 89 -5.52 -9.26 -14.02
N VAL A 90 -5.62 -9.16 -12.70
CA VAL A 90 -4.92 -8.14 -11.90
C VAL A 90 -3.42 -8.24 -12.09
N LEU A 91 -2.85 -9.45 -11.96
CA LEU A 91 -1.41 -9.67 -12.07
C LEU A 91 -0.84 -9.36 -13.46
N ILE A 92 -1.59 -9.67 -14.53
CA ILE A 92 -1.18 -9.36 -15.92
C ILE A 92 -1.19 -7.84 -16.14
N HIS A 93 -2.23 -7.16 -15.70
CA HIS A 93 -2.36 -5.71 -15.92
C HIS A 93 -1.52 -4.84 -14.99
N ALA A 94 -0.96 -5.42 -13.93
CA ALA A 94 -0.06 -4.69 -13.02
C ALA A 94 1.20 -4.18 -13.72
N GLU A 95 1.73 -4.92 -14.71
CA GLU A 95 2.86 -4.46 -15.53
C GLU A 95 2.48 -3.24 -16.41
N ASP A 96 1.25 -3.21 -16.94
CA ASP A 96 0.77 -2.09 -17.73
C ASP A 96 0.55 -0.85 -16.85
N GLU A 97 0.07 -1.05 -15.62
CA GLU A 97 -0.11 0.02 -14.65
C GLU A 97 1.24 0.64 -14.23
N ALA A 98 2.26 -0.19 -13.96
CA ALA A 98 3.60 0.28 -13.65
C ALA A 98 4.20 1.10 -14.82
N LYS A 99 4.08 0.62 -16.05
CA LYS A 99 4.52 1.36 -17.25
C LYS A 99 3.79 2.69 -17.41
N ALA A 100 2.47 2.72 -17.17
CA ALA A 100 1.68 3.95 -17.25
C ALA A 100 2.13 5.00 -16.22
N MET A 101 2.60 4.57 -15.04
CA MET A 101 3.19 5.42 -14.01
C MET A 101 4.67 5.74 -14.27
N GLY A 102 5.28 5.14 -15.28
CA GLY A 102 6.69 5.31 -15.64
C GLY A 102 7.64 4.62 -14.67
N ASP A 103 7.22 3.50 -14.08
CA ASP A 103 7.96 2.68 -13.15
C ASP A 103 8.59 1.47 -13.85
N GLU A 104 9.75 1.03 -13.38
CA GLU A 104 10.47 -0.11 -13.93
C GLU A 104 10.05 -1.44 -13.31
N TYR A 105 9.59 -1.39 -12.05
CA TYR A 105 9.14 -2.55 -11.28
C TYR A 105 7.66 -2.43 -10.91
N VAL A 106 7.01 -3.59 -10.81
CA VAL A 106 5.64 -3.71 -10.29
C VAL A 106 5.70 -3.77 -8.76
N SER A 107 5.25 -2.73 -8.10
CA SER A 107 5.17 -2.63 -6.65
C SER A 107 3.74 -2.87 -6.13
N VAL A 108 3.57 -2.91 -4.82
CA VAL A 108 2.28 -3.22 -4.16
C VAL A 108 1.18 -2.22 -4.52
N GLU A 109 1.53 -0.94 -4.77
CA GLU A 109 0.57 0.07 -5.20
C GLU A 109 -0.01 -0.22 -6.58
N HIS A 110 0.78 -0.78 -7.51
CA HIS A 110 0.27 -1.17 -8.84
C HIS A 110 -0.71 -2.34 -8.74
N LEU A 111 -0.41 -3.31 -7.87
CA LEU A 111 -1.33 -4.41 -7.58
C LEU A 111 -2.65 -3.90 -7.00
N PHE A 112 -2.58 -2.99 -6.03
CA PHE A 112 -3.79 -2.41 -5.43
C PHE A 112 -4.58 -1.55 -6.42
N LEU A 113 -3.92 -0.74 -7.26
CA LEU A 113 -4.57 0.01 -8.34
C LEU A 113 -5.29 -0.92 -9.34
N CYS A 114 -4.70 -2.07 -9.64
CA CYS A 114 -5.34 -3.07 -10.50
C CYS A 114 -6.54 -3.75 -9.82
N LEU A 115 -6.51 -3.98 -8.50
CA LEU A 115 -7.68 -4.43 -7.74
C LEU A 115 -8.84 -3.42 -7.84
N LEU A 116 -8.54 -2.11 -7.74
CA LEU A 116 -9.55 -1.06 -7.91
C LEU A 116 -10.10 -0.98 -9.35
N LYS A 117 -9.27 -1.28 -10.35
CA LYS A 117 -9.62 -1.15 -11.78
C LYS A 117 -10.39 -2.35 -12.32
N TYR A 118 -10.09 -3.55 -11.82
CA TYR A 118 -10.66 -4.82 -12.27
C TYR A 118 -11.29 -5.61 -11.12
N PRO A 119 -12.18 -4.99 -10.32
CA PRO A 119 -12.68 -5.62 -9.10
C PRO A 119 -13.63 -6.78 -9.42
N ASN A 120 -13.48 -7.90 -8.71
CA ASN A 120 -14.49 -8.94 -8.63
C ASN A 120 -15.67 -8.50 -7.76
N LYS A 121 -16.63 -9.40 -7.49
CA LYS A 121 -17.82 -9.05 -6.71
C LYS A 121 -17.48 -8.56 -5.29
N ALA A 122 -16.66 -9.30 -4.56
CA ALA A 122 -16.28 -8.95 -3.18
C ALA A 122 -15.51 -7.62 -3.12
N MET A 123 -14.56 -7.41 -4.06
CA MET A 123 -13.84 -6.14 -4.17
C MET A 123 -14.77 -4.97 -4.48
N LYS A 124 -15.79 -5.14 -5.33
CA LYS A 124 -16.78 -4.09 -5.60
C LYS A 124 -17.57 -3.69 -4.36
N GLU A 125 -17.93 -4.65 -3.53
CA GLU A 125 -18.63 -4.41 -2.26
C GLU A 125 -17.74 -3.60 -1.30
N LEU A 126 -16.49 -4.02 -1.09
CA LEU A 126 -15.51 -3.30 -0.26
C LEU A 126 -15.21 -1.88 -0.80
N ILE A 127 -14.96 -1.74 -2.10
CA ILE A 127 -14.72 -0.44 -2.74
C ILE A 127 -15.87 0.52 -2.48
N LYS A 128 -17.11 0.04 -2.60
CA LYS A 128 -18.33 0.85 -2.37
C LYS A 128 -18.49 1.22 -0.90
N GLU A 129 -18.29 0.25 0.00
CA GLU A 129 -18.47 0.43 1.44
C GLU A 129 -17.51 1.48 2.01
N TYR A 130 -16.24 1.43 1.59
CA TYR A 130 -15.20 2.33 2.11
C TYR A 130 -14.95 3.57 1.22
N GLY A 131 -15.72 3.74 0.14
CA GLY A 131 -15.56 4.86 -0.78
C GLY A 131 -14.16 4.91 -1.41
N LEU A 132 -13.57 3.73 -1.70
CA LEU A 132 -12.28 3.62 -2.34
C LEU A 132 -12.38 4.06 -3.79
N THR A 133 -11.55 5.01 -4.19
CA THR A 133 -11.43 5.42 -5.59
C THR A 133 -9.96 5.50 -5.99
N ARG A 134 -9.70 5.33 -7.27
CA ARG A 134 -8.35 5.50 -7.82
C ARG A 134 -7.74 6.85 -7.45
N ASP A 135 -8.52 7.92 -7.55
CA ASP A 135 -8.03 9.30 -7.30
C ASP A 135 -7.68 9.51 -5.83
N ARG A 136 -8.52 9.01 -4.90
CA ARG A 136 -8.19 9.06 -3.47
C ARG A 136 -6.92 8.30 -3.16
N PHE A 137 -6.76 7.11 -3.73
CA PHE A 137 -5.57 6.30 -3.55
C PHE A 137 -4.32 6.97 -4.12
N LEU A 138 -4.38 7.52 -5.33
CA LEU A 138 -3.26 8.25 -5.95
C LEU A 138 -2.89 9.52 -5.17
N THR A 139 -3.88 10.21 -4.61
CA THR A 139 -3.64 11.36 -3.72
C THR A 139 -2.88 10.94 -2.48
N ALA A 140 -3.31 9.88 -1.80
CA ALA A 140 -2.60 9.33 -0.65
C ALA A 140 -1.19 8.85 -1.03
N LEU A 141 -1.03 8.16 -2.16
CA LEU A 141 0.24 7.68 -2.66
C LEU A 141 1.22 8.84 -2.91
N SER A 142 0.75 9.93 -3.49
CA SER A 142 1.58 11.12 -3.77
C SER A 142 2.14 11.75 -2.49
N THR A 143 1.46 11.64 -1.36
CA THR A 143 1.96 12.15 -0.07
C THR A 143 3.08 11.31 0.52
N VAL A 144 3.13 10.01 0.21
CA VAL A 144 4.16 9.08 0.71
C VAL A 144 5.33 8.99 -0.26
N ARG A 145 5.02 8.79 -1.53
CA ARG A 145 6.01 8.55 -2.58
C ARG A 145 6.54 9.83 -3.23
N GLY A 146 5.77 10.93 -3.19
CA GLY A 146 6.09 12.15 -3.94
C GLY A 146 6.21 11.86 -5.45
N ASN A 147 7.30 12.37 -6.07
CA ASN A 147 7.61 12.16 -7.49
C ASN A 147 8.63 11.02 -7.72
N GLN A 148 8.92 10.21 -6.71
CA GLN A 148 9.90 9.12 -6.86
C GLN A 148 9.35 8.03 -7.77
N LYS A 149 10.25 7.45 -8.59
CA LYS A 149 9.96 6.31 -9.47
C LYS A 149 10.40 5.01 -8.82
N VAL A 150 9.69 3.92 -9.10
CA VAL A 150 10.09 2.57 -8.67
C VAL A 150 11.14 2.05 -9.64
N THR A 151 12.41 2.33 -9.35
CA THR A 151 13.58 1.94 -10.15
C THR A 151 14.40 0.83 -9.52
N SER A 152 13.98 0.32 -8.37
CA SER A 152 14.61 -0.78 -7.65
C SER A 152 13.58 -1.82 -7.22
N ASP A 153 14.06 -2.99 -6.84
CA ASP A 153 13.24 -4.10 -6.33
C ASP A 153 12.82 -3.93 -4.86
N ASN A 154 13.34 -2.90 -4.17
CA ASN A 154 12.97 -2.56 -2.79
C ASN A 154 12.77 -1.04 -2.62
N PRO A 155 11.76 -0.45 -3.26
CA PRO A 155 11.51 0.99 -3.22
C PRO A 155 11.01 1.46 -1.85
N GLU A 156 10.29 0.61 -1.12
CA GLU A 156 9.69 0.94 0.18
C GLU A 156 10.76 1.28 1.22
N ALA A 157 11.94 0.68 1.15
CA ALA A 157 13.08 1.05 2.01
C ALA A 157 13.50 2.52 1.83
N THR A 158 13.23 3.11 0.66
CA THR A 158 13.56 4.49 0.34
C THR A 158 12.45 5.46 0.75
N TYR A 159 11.17 5.06 0.64
CA TYR A 159 10.02 5.91 0.98
C TYR A 159 10.01 6.29 2.46
N ASP A 160 10.35 5.37 3.35
CA ASP A 160 10.32 5.56 4.80
C ASP A 160 11.60 6.18 5.38
N THR A 161 12.65 6.39 4.58
CA THR A 161 13.95 6.85 5.11
C THR A 161 13.86 8.21 5.80
N LEU A 162 13.10 9.15 5.22
CA LEU A 162 12.89 10.47 5.83
C LEU A 162 12.01 10.40 7.08
N GLU A 163 10.98 9.55 7.12
CA GLU A 163 10.13 9.38 8.30
C GLU A 163 10.85 8.58 9.41
N LYS A 164 11.72 7.63 9.07
CA LYS A 164 12.49 6.84 10.05
C LYS A 164 13.64 7.63 10.69
N TYR A 165 14.29 8.51 9.94
CA TYR A 165 15.48 9.22 10.38
C TYR A 165 15.31 10.74 10.48
N GLY A 166 14.17 11.27 10.07
CA GLY A 166 13.80 12.67 10.14
C GLY A 166 12.45 12.87 10.83
N TYR A 167 12.17 14.10 11.17
CA TYR A 167 10.85 14.51 11.63
C TYR A 167 10.53 15.90 11.11
N ASP A 168 9.25 16.13 10.78
CA ASP A 168 8.78 17.43 10.36
C ASP A 168 8.83 18.40 11.54
N MET A 169 9.78 19.33 11.49
CA MET A 169 9.98 20.36 12.51
C MET A 169 8.80 21.32 12.59
N VAL A 170 8.12 21.59 11.46
CA VAL A 170 6.95 22.48 11.41
C VAL A 170 5.78 21.84 12.12
N GLU A 171 5.54 20.55 11.88
CA GLU A 171 4.49 19.80 12.55
C GLU A 171 4.77 19.66 14.05
N ARG A 172 6.01 19.38 14.44
CA ARG A 172 6.41 19.37 15.86
C ARG A 172 6.23 20.72 16.54
N ALA A 173 6.51 21.82 15.82
CA ALA A 173 6.26 23.17 16.34
C ALA A 173 4.76 23.44 16.52
N ARG A 174 3.91 23.04 15.58
CA ARG A 174 2.44 23.13 15.71
C ARG A 174 1.90 22.32 16.88
N GLN A 175 2.48 21.15 17.11
CA GLN A 175 2.12 20.27 18.24
C GLN A 175 2.74 20.70 19.57
N GLN A 176 3.49 21.83 19.61
CA GLN A 176 4.20 22.31 20.79
C GLN A 176 5.20 21.29 21.39
N LYS A 177 5.77 20.43 20.57
CA LYS A 177 6.74 19.39 20.95
C LYS A 177 8.20 19.81 20.80
N LEU A 178 8.45 21.08 20.47
CA LEU A 178 9.80 21.65 20.42
C LEU A 178 10.15 22.29 21.75
N ASP A 179 11.42 22.14 22.15
CA ASP A 179 11.92 22.82 23.34
C ASP A 179 11.86 24.33 23.16
N PRO A 180 11.46 25.10 24.18
CA PRO A 180 11.43 26.55 24.10
C PRO A 180 12.83 27.12 23.94
N VAL A 181 12.99 28.01 22.95
CA VAL A 181 14.25 28.73 22.76
C VAL A 181 14.27 29.93 23.70
N ILE A 182 15.17 29.89 24.70
CA ILE A 182 15.31 30.96 25.69
C ILE A 182 16.66 31.65 25.53
N GLY A 183 16.68 32.98 25.54
CA GLY A 183 17.91 33.78 25.52
C GLY A 183 18.65 33.84 24.20
N ARG A 184 17.97 33.60 23.07
CA ARG A 184 18.52 33.64 21.71
C ARG A 184 17.83 34.64 20.79
N ASP A 185 17.34 35.75 21.34
CA ASP A 185 16.53 36.71 20.59
C ASP A 185 17.28 37.36 19.43
N ASP A 186 18.58 37.66 19.60
CA ASP A 186 19.40 38.28 18.57
C ASP A 186 19.69 37.33 17.40
N GLU A 187 19.94 36.05 17.68
CA GLU A 187 20.13 35.04 16.66
C GLU A 187 18.82 34.78 15.88
N ILE A 188 17.69 34.72 16.57
CA ILE A 188 16.38 34.60 15.94
C ILE A 188 16.09 35.77 15.00
N ARG A 189 16.31 37.02 15.44
CA ARG A 189 16.16 38.20 14.59
C ARG A 189 17.06 38.14 13.36
N ARG A 190 18.30 37.71 13.53
CA ARG A 190 19.29 37.59 12.46
C ARG A 190 18.86 36.51 11.42
N VAL A 191 18.36 35.37 11.88
CA VAL A 191 17.82 34.30 10.99
C VAL A 191 16.62 34.82 10.23
N ILE A 192 15.67 35.48 10.89
CA ILE A 192 14.48 36.06 10.25
C ILE A 192 14.91 37.08 9.18
N GLN A 193 15.87 37.96 9.47
CA GLN A 193 16.39 38.91 8.50
C GLN A 193 17.04 38.27 7.28
N ILE A 194 17.76 37.17 7.47
CA ILE A 194 18.40 36.42 6.38
C ILE A 194 17.36 35.74 5.51
N LEU A 195 16.38 35.08 6.12
CA LEU A 195 15.32 34.33 5.41
C LEU A 195 14.29 35.22 4.75
N SER A 196 14.11 36.49 5.24
CA SER A 196 13.21 37.48 4.64
C SER A 196 13.85 38.28 3.51
N ARG A 197 15.16 38.17 3.27
CA ARG A 197 15.82 38.76 2.14
C ARG A 197 15.46 38.01 0.85
N ARG A 198 14.86 38.76 -0.08
CA ARG A 198 14.65 38.30 -1.47
C ARG A 198 15.91 38.42 -2.26
#